data_dc523221183abf3f5fcae41c59eac246
#
_entry.id   dc523221183abf3f5fcae41c59eac246
#
_cell.length_a   1.000
_cell.length_b   1.000
_cell.length_c   1.000
_cell.angle_alpha   90.00
_cell.angle_beta   90.00
_cell.angle_gamma   90.00
#
_symmetry.space_group_name_H-M   'P 1'
#
loop_
_entity.id
_entity.type
_entity.pdbx_description
1 polymer ?
#
loop_
_entity_poly.entity_id
_entity_poly.type
_entity_poly.pdbx_seq_one_letter_code
_entity_poly.pdbx_strand_id
1 'polypeptide(L)'
;MSDWTGRVKLIVSLAAIALCLLPGGGAASAATSASVPAGAGSQGGEGNRIIAILVRHAEKASEEPEDPPLSEKGIQRAKALARLLSAAGVTHLFATPYQRTGQTLATLASALGLEVRETEALEADQQVAAIKGLPAGSVAVVAGHSNTIPHMVRLLGGEVSGLVDGPAGPMIRDESYDRMFLVILPATGGGVPVERAQSVELRYGE
;
A
#
# COMPACT_ATOMS: atom_id res chain seq x y z
N MET A 1 43.00 11.86 17.60
CA MET A 1 43.41 10.66 18.36
C MET A 1 42.54 10.59 19.58
N SER A 2 41.49 9.77 19.55
CA SER A 2 40.82 9.16 20.70
C SER A 2 39.76 8.19 20.17
N ASP A 3 40.13 6.97 20.34
CA ASP A 3 39.45 5.73 20.04
C ASP A 3 38.23 5.55 20.97
N TRP A 4 37.07 5.19 20.46
CA TRP A 4 35.96 4.75 21.29
C TRP A 4 35.27 3.52 20.68
N THR A 5 35.86 2.35 21.01
CA THR A 5 35.30 1.03 20.79
C THR A 5 34.48 0.60 22.00
N GLY A 6 33.17 0.79 21.96
CA GLY A 6 32.23 0.31 22.99
C GLY A 6 31.57 -0.99 22.56
N ARG A 7 32.10 -2.13 23.03
CA ARG A 7 31.45 -3.47 22.89
C ARG A 7 30.26 -3.58 23.83
N VAL A 8 29.06 -3.80 23.28
CA VAL A 8 27.90 -4.22 24.07
C VAL A 8 27.85 -5.74 24.10
N LYS A 9 27.98 -6.33 25.25
CA LYS A 9 27.82 -7.76 25.52
C LYS A 9 26.33 -8.10 25.65
N LEU A 10 25.87 -9.00 24.84
CA LEU A 10 24.56 -9.63 24.94
C LEU A 10 24.61 -10.70 26.05
N ILE A 11 23.83 -10.55 27.10
CA ILE A 11 23.65 -11.56 28.16
C ILE A 11 22.32 -12.29 27.85
N VAL A 12 22.43 -13.55 27.43
CA VAL A 12 21.30 -14.47 27.33
C VAL A 12 21.14 -15.18 28.66
N SER A 13 20.03 -14.98 29.36
CA SER A 13 19.70 -15.68 30.59
C SER A 13 18.71 -16.80 30.30
N LEU A 14 19.19 -18.05 30.40
CA LEU A 14 18.34 -19.23 30.43
C LEU A 14 17.77 -19.38 31.85
N ALA A 15 16.45 -19.40 31.98
CA ALA A 15 15.77 -19.86 33.18
C ALA A 15 15.11 -21.21 32.90
N ALA A 16 15.65 -22.25 33.49
CA ALA A 16 15.06 -23.58 33.54
C ALA A 16 13.99 -23.61 34.64
N ILE A 17 12.81 -24.11 34.33
CA ILE A 17 11.77 -24.40 35.32
C ILE A 17 11.53 -25.91 35.36
N ALA A 18 11.70 -26.41 36.56
CA ALA A 18 11.58 -27.83 36.94
C ALA A 18 10.15 -28.35 36.92
N LEU A 19 10.05 -29.60 36.55
CA LEU A 19 8.93 -30.51 36.58
C LEU A 19 8.57 -30.93 37.98
N CYS A 20 7.32 -30.73 38.43
CA CYS A 20 6.73 -31.42 39.59
C CYS A 20 5.62 -32.33 39.13
N LEU A 21 5.88 -33.64 39.24
CA LEU A 21 4.92 -34.74 39.16
C LEU A 21 4.23 -34.91 40.54
N LEU A 22 2.90 -34.99 40.59
CA LEU A 22 2.15 -35.74 41.57
C LEU A 22 0.87 -36.33 40.98
N PRO A 23 0.48 -37.58 41.32
CA PRO A 23 -0.68 -38.27 40.79
C PRO A 23 -1.90 -38.14 41.72
N GLY A 24 -3.10 -38.05 41.17
CA GLY A 24 -4.32 -38.09 41.90
C GLY A 24 -5.51 -38.34 40.99
N GLY A 25 -6.13 -39.53 41.12
CA GLY A 25 -7.18 -40.05 40.28
C GLY A 25 -8.57 -39.41 40.49
N GLY A 26 -9.47 -39.73 39.59
CA GLY A 26 -10.91 -39.68 39.86
C GLY A 26 -11.77 -39.11 38.72
N ALA A 27 -12.62 -40.00 38.22
CA ALA A 27 -13.90 -39.75 37.57
C ALA A 27 -13.93 -39.25 36.11
N ALA A 28 -14.18 -40.17 35.22
CA ALA A 28 -14.66 -39.97 33.87
C ALA A 28 -16.03 -39.25 33.88
N SER A 29 -16.04 -38.07 33.27
CA SER A 29 -17.27 -37.46 32.77
C SER A 29 -17.12 -37.33 31.26
N ALA A 30 -17.91 -38.13 30.55
CA ALA A 30 -17.96 -38.09 29.08
C ALA A 30 -18.65 -36.77 28.65
N ALA A 31 -17.86 -35.77 28.39
CA ALA A 31 -18.31 -34.60 27.68
C ALA A 31 -18.22 -34.91 26.15
N THR A 32 -19.39 -35.16 25.58
CA THR A 32 -19.56 -35.24 24.12
C THR A 32 -19.12 -33.91 23.50
N SER A 33 -17.91 -33.87 23.00
CA SER A 33 -17.45 -32.74 22.22
C SER A 33 -18.16 -32.81 20.86
N ALA A 34 -19.23 -32.00 20.72
CA ALA A 34 -19.75 -31.68 19.42
C ALA A 34 -18.64 -30.97 18.63
N SER A 35 -18.00 -31.69 17.72
CA SER A 35 -17.13 -31.11 16.72
C SER A 35 -17.97 -30.21 15.82
N VAL A 36 -17.88 -28.91 16.04
CA VAL A 36 -18.33 -27.90 15.09
C VAL A 36 -17.50 -28.18 13.81
N PRO A 37 -18.12 -28.47 12.65
CA PRO A 37 -17.38 -28.60 11.44
C PRO A 37 -16.70 -27.23 11.21
N ALA A 38 -15.37 -27.21 11.11
CA ALA A 38 -14.63 -26.05 10.64
C ALA A 38 -15.25 -25.68 9.29
N GLY A 39 -15.98 -24.57 9.27
CA GLY A 39 -16.56 -24.06 8.04
C GLY A 39 -15.44 -24.02 7.01
N ALA A 40 -15.63 -24.73 5.92
CA ALA A 40 -14.81 -24.60 4.74
C ALA A 40 -14.94 -23.14 4.30
N GLY A 41 -14.03 -22.30 4.79
CA GLY A 41 -13.86 -20.94 4.34
C GLY A 41 -13.63 -21.06 2.83
N SER A 42 -14.50 -20.43 2.07
CA SER A 42 -14.34 -20.34 0.61
C SER A 42 -13.01 -19.63 0.34
N GLN A 43 -11.96 -20.41 0.17
CA GLN A 43 -10.62 -19.99 -0.31
C GLN A 43 -10.69 -19.64 -1.82
N GLY A 44 -11.83 -19.13 -2.27
CA GLY A 44 -12.08 -18.81 -3.65
C GLY A 44 -12.08 -17.30 -3.87
N GLY A 45 -10.94 -16.71 -4.21
CA GLY A 45 -10.92 -15.42 -4.88
C GLY A 45 -9.98 -14.34 -4.35
N GLU A 46 -9.49 -14.38 -3.12
CA GLU A 46 -8.67 -13.27 -2.58
C GLU A 46 -7.24 -13.23 -3.11
N GLY A 47 -6.67 -14.37 -3.47
CA GLY A 47 -5.28 -14.46 -3.98
C GLY A 47 -5.10 -14.17 -5.47
N ASN A 48 -6.16 -13.91 -6.21
CA ASN A 48 -6.12 -13.79 -7.69
C ASN A 48 -6.40 -12.38 -8.22
N ARG A 49 -6.18 -11.34 -7.41
CA ARG A 49 -6.43 -9.94 -7.77
C ARG A 49 -5.18 -9.09 -7.55
N ILE A 50 -5.05 -8.02 -8.32
CA ILE A 50 -4.06 -6.97 -8.10
C ILE A 50 -4.82 -5.76 -7.57
N ILE A 51 -4.32 -5.15 -6.50
CA ILE A 51 -4.87 -3.91 -5.96
C ILE A 51 -3.92 -2.77 -6.30
N ALA A 52 -4.42 -1.77 -7.02
CA ALA A 52 -3.70 -0.54 -7.30
C ALA A 52 -4.29 0.60 -6.47
N ILE A 53 -3.46 1.24 -5.66
CA ILE A 53 -3.80 2.42 -4.84
C ILE A 53 -3.08 3.61 -5.45
N LEU A 54 -3.85 4.57 -5.99
CA LEU A 54 -3.30 5.70 -6.70
C LEU A 54 -3.59 7.00 -5.94
N VAL A 55 -2.54 7.80 -5.71
CA VAL A 55 -2.64 9.09 -5.04
C VAL A 55 -1.89 10.15 -5.85
N ARG A 56 -2.38 11.39 -5.83
CA ARG A 56 -1.58 12.54 -6.23
C ARG A 56 -0.48 12.74 -5.20
N HIS A 57 0.71 13.22 -5.61
CA HIS A 57 1.72 13.67 -4.66
C HIS A 57 1.13 14.63 -3.62
N ALA A 58 1.66 14.65 -2.42
CA ALA A 58 1.24 15.55 -1.36
C ALA A 58 1.63 17.01 -1.65
N GLU A 59 1.22 17.94 -0.81
CA GLU A 59 1.42 19.37 -1.00
C GLU A 59 2.90 19.72 -1.16
N LYS A 60 3.23 20.44 -2.23
CA LYS A 60 4.58 20.94 -2.50
C LYS A 60 4.89 22.22 -1.72
N ALA A 61 6.19 22.47 -1.46
CA ALA A 61 6.64 23.61 -0.66
C ALA A 61 6.45 24.94 -1.40
N SER A 62 6.56 24.93 -2.73
CA SER A 62 6.46 26.13 -3.58
C SER A 62 6.10 25.76 -5.01
N GLU A 63 5.84 26.74 -5.85
CA GLU A 63 5.69 26.54 -7.29
C GLU A 63 7.05 26.53 -8.00
N GLU A 64 8.06 27.14 -7.40
CA GLU A 64 9.45 27.22 -7.88
C GLU A 64 10.40 26.65 -6.79
N PRO A 65 11.45 25.92 -7.17
CA PRO A 65 11.82 25.49 -8.53
C PRO A 65 10.84 24.46 -9.13
N GLU A 66 11.05 24.06 -10.39
CA GLU A 66 10.18 23.11 -11.12
C GLU A 66 9.97 21.78 -10.39
N ASP A 67 10.95 21.34 -9.61
CA ASP A 67 10.87 20.14 -8.76
C ASP A 67 11.00 20.47 -7.27
N PRO A 68 10.01 21.13 -6.66
CA PRO A 68 10.05 21.44 -5.24
C PRO A 68 9.80 20.19 -4.39
N PRO A 69 10.39 20.15 -3.17
CA PRO A 69 10.06 19.12 -2.18
C PRO A 69 8.65 19.31 -1.62
N LEU A 70 8.23 18.39 -0.75
CA LEU A 70 6.98 18.53 -0.01
C LEU A 70 7.05 19.71 0.99
N SER A 71 5.92 20.40 1.15
CA SER A 71 5.71 21.32 2.27
C SER A 71 5.58 20.57 3.59
N GLU A 72 5.59 21.29 4.72
CA GLU A 72 5.29 20.68 6.04
C GLU A 72 3.93 19.97 6.03
N LYS A 73 2.91 20.55 5.42
CA LYS A 73 1.59 19.94 5.26
C LYS A 73 1.67 18.67 4.42
N GLY A 74 2.43 18.69 3.33
CA GLY A 74 2.68 17.53 2.48
C GLY A 74 3.40 16.39 3.23
N ILE A 75 4.38 16.73 4.07
CA ILE A 75 5.06 15.75 4.93
C ILE A 75 4.06 15.09 5.91
N GLN A 76 3.17 15.87 6.53
CA GLN A 76 2.14 15.31 7.42
C GLN A 76 1.16 14.41 6.66
N ARG A 77 0.78 14.79 5.44
CA ARG A 77 -0.05 13.95 4.56
C ARG A 77 0.65 12.65 4.17
N ALA A 78 1.94 12.68 3.83
CA ALA A 78 2.74 11.49 3.55
C ALA A 78 2.81 10.54 4.77
N LYS A 79 2.95 11.09 5.98
CA LYS A 79 2.87 10.31 7.23
C LYS A 79 1.48 9.70 7.45
N ALA A 80 0.42 10.44 7.12
CA ALA A 80 -0.95 9.92 7.22
C ALA A 80 -1.20 8.77 6.23
N LEU A 81 -0.70 8.90 4.99
CA LEU A 81 -0.73 7.82 4.00
C LEU A 81 -0.01 6.56 4.51
N ALA A 82 1.19 6.74 5.07
CA ALA A 82 1.95 5.63 5.63
C ALA A 82 1.20 4.93 6.77
N ARG A 83 0.61 5.68 7.71
CA ARG A 83 -0.20 5.10 8.80
C ARG A 83 -1.39 4.31 8.27
N LEU A 84 -2.07 4.83 7.23
CA LEU A 84 -3.24 4.19 6.63
C LEU A 84 -2.88 2.88 5.93
N LEU A 85 -1.74 2.85 5.22
CA LEU A 85 -1.38 1.75 4.35
C LEU A 85 -0.36 0.76 4.94
N SER A 86 0.19 1.03 6.12
CA SER A 86 1.20 0.15 6.75
C SER A 86 0.73 -1.29 6.99
N ALA A 87 -0.57 -1.52 7.18
CA ALA A 87 -1.17 -2.84 7.37
C ALA A 87 -1.93 -3.35 6.12
N ALA A 88 -1.85 -2.63 4.99
CA ALA A 88 -2.61 -2.96 3.78
C ALA A 88 -1.96 -4.04 2.90
N GLY A 89 -0.86 -4.66 3.33
CA GLY A 89 -0.16 -5.68 2.55
C GLY A 89 0.52 -5.15 1.29
N VAL A 90 0.94 -3.88 1.30
CA VAL A 90 1.61 -3.24 0.16
C VAL A 90 2.89 -4.00 -0.21
N THR A 91 3.04 -4.29 -1.48
CA THR A 91 4.17 -5.06 -2.04
C THR A 91 5.02 -4.25 -3.03
N HIS A 92 4.45 -3.21 -3.63
CA HIS A 92 5.13 -2.41 -4.65
C HIS A 92 4.81 -0.92 -4.48
N LEU A 93 5.82 -0.08 -4.68
CA LEU A 93 5.70 1.37 -4.65
C LEU A 93 6.23 1.95 -5.97
N PHE A 94 5.44 2.85 -6.58
CA PHE A 94 5.81 3.52 -7.82
C PHE A 94 5.68 5.03 -7.67
N ALA A 95 6.68 5.76 -8.12
CA ALA A 95 6.68 7.22 -8.17
C ALA A 95 7.26 7.72 -9.50
N THR A 96 7.01 8.96 -9.84
CA THR A 96 7.72 9.65 -10.90
C THR A 96 9.07 10.16 -10.38
N PRO A 97 10.04 10.57 -11.22
CA PRO A 97 11.35 11.05 -10.79
C PRO A 97 11.33 12.36 -9.99
N TYR A 98 10.15 12.99 -9.81
CA TYR A 98 10.03 14.22 -9.05
C TYR A 98 10.11 13.99 -7.53
N GLN A 99 10.83 14.87 -6.82
CA GLN A 99 11.01 14.80 -5.37
C GLN A 99 9.67 14.65 -4.62
N ARG A 100 8.67 15.44 -4.99
CA ARG A 100 7.35 15.44 -4.34
C ARG A 100 6.64 14.09 -4.40
N THR A 101 6.79 13.33 -5.48
CA THR A 101 6.17 11.99 -5.61
C THR A 101 6.93 10.95 -4.78
N GLY A 102 8.27 10.94 -4.88
CA GLY A 102 9.11 10.07 -4.06
C GLY A 102 8.93 10.32 -2.57
N GLN A 103 8.94 11.59 -2.14
CA GLN A 103 8.74 11.98 -0.73
C GLN A 103 7.34 11.63 -0.22
N THR A 104 6.31 11.62 -1.07
CA THR A 104 4.96 11.18 -0.70
C THR A 104 4.95 9.72 -0.23
N LEU A 105 5.79 8.86 -0.83
CA LEU A 105 5.88 7.44 -0.49
C LEU A 105 7.01 7.10 0.49
N ALA A 106 7.96 8.01 0.72
CA ALA A 106 9.18 7.73 1.48
C ALA A 106 8.92 7.17 2.89
N THR A 107 7.93 7.74 3.60
CA THR A 107 7.57 7.26 4.96
C THR A 107 6.98 5.85 4.91
N LEU A 108 6.14 5.56 3.93
CA LEU A 108 5.55 4.22 3.73
C LEU A 108 6.63 3.22 3.31
N ALA A 109 7.50 3.60 2.37
CA ALA A 109 8.63 2.79 1.92
C ALA A 109 9.52 2.37 3.09
N SER A 110 9.92 3.33 3.93
CA SER A 110 10.73 3.08 5.13
C SER A 110 10.02 2.15 6.12
N ALA A 111 8.73 2.35 6.35
CA ALA A 111 7.96 1.53 7.30
C ALA A 111 7.81 0.07 6.87
N LEU A 112 7.79 -0.18 5.55
CA LEU A 112 7.61 -1.51 4.97
C LEU A 112 8.92 -2.17 4.51
N GLY A 113 10.04 -1.46 4.51
CA GLY A 113 11.30 -1.94 3.94
C GLY A 113 11.24 -2.14 2.43
N LEU A 114 10.43 -1.34 1.73
CA LEU A 114 10.25 -1.43 0.28
C LEU A 114 11.01 -0.30 -0.42
N GLU A 115 11.47 -0.59 -1.64
CA GLU A 115 12.02 0.43 -2.55
C GLU A 115 10.91 1.10 -3.36
N VAL A 116 11.03 2.41 -3.57
CA VAL A 116 10.18 3.15 -4.50
C VAL A 116 10.78 3.02 -5.90
N ARG A 117 10.03 2.40 -6.80
CA ARG A 117 10.42 2.28 -8.21
C ARG A 117 10.05 3.56 -8.95
N GLU A 118 11.03 4.21 -9.49
CA GLU A 118 10.82 5.39 -10.34
C GLU A 118 10.38 4.98 -11.75
N THR A 119 9.42 5.70 -12.27
CA THR A 119 8.87 5.53 -13.61
C THR A 119 8.66 6.90 -14.23
N GLU A 120 8.86 7.02 -15.55
CA GLU A 120 8.75 8.30 -16.23
C GLU A 120 7.40 9.00 -16.00
N ALA A 121 7.44 10.31 -15.74
CA ALA A 121 6.27 11.06 -15.27
C ALA A 121 5.12 11.16 -16.28
N LEU A 122 5.44 11.13 -17.57
CA LEU A 122 4.46 11.31 -18.66
C LEU A 122 3.98 9.99 -19.28
N GLU A 123 4.47 8.85 -18.81
CA GLU A 123 4.18 7.55 -19.39
C GLU A 123 3.19 6.74 -18.53
N ALA A 124 1.99 7.30 -18.33
CA ALA A 124 0.93 6.64 -17.58
C ALA A 124 0.61 5.24 -18.13
N ASP A 125 0.68 5.03 -19.42
CA ASP A 125 0.44 3.73 -20.06
C ASP A 125 1.49 2.68 -19.63
N GLN A 126 2.76 3.06 -19.55
CA GLN A 126 3.84 2.17 -19.09
C GLN A 126 3.67 1.82 -17.62
N GLN A 127 3.33 2.80 -16.78
CA GLN A 127 3.03 2.55 -15.36
C GLN A 127 1.86 1.59 -15.21
N VAL A 128 0.78 1.80 -15.97
CA VAL A 128 -0.38 0.91 -15.98
C VAL A 128 -0.02 -0.49 -16.46
N ALA A 129 0.80 -0.61 -17.50
CA ALA A 129 1.29 -1.90 -17.98
C ALA A 129 2.12 -2.63 -16.91
N ALA A 130 3.01 -1.90 -16.21
CA ALA A 130 3.78 -2.45 -15.09
C ALA A 130 2.90 -2.95 -13.95
N ILE A 131 1.84 -2.20 -13.58
CA ILE A 131 0.86 -2.63 -12.56
C ILE A 131 0.12 -3.88 -13.00
N LYS A 132 -0.38 -3.91 -14.24
CA LYS A 132 -1.12 -5.06 -14.79
C LYS A 132 -0.24 -6.32 -14.92
N GLY A 133 1.07 -6.15 -15.04
CA GLY A 133 2.04 -7.24 -15.09
C GLY A 133 2.50 -7.77 -13.73
N LEU A 134 2.03 -7.20 -12.62
CA LEU A 134 2.38 -7.68 -11.29
C LEU A 134 1.78 -9.07 -11.01
N PRO A 135 2.44 -9.87 -10.16
CA PRO A 135 1.86 -11.14 -9.70
C PRO A 135 0.50 -10.95 -9.03
N ALA A 136 -0.35 -11.96 -9.16
CA ALA A 136 -1.61 -12.03 -8.42
C ALA A 136 -1.37 -11.91 -6.91
N GLY A 137 -2.24 -11.21 -6.19
CA GLY A 137 -2.08 -10.89 -4.78
C GLY A 137 -1.25 -9.63 -4.51
N SER A 138 -0.69 -8.98 -5.54
CA SER A 138 0.07 -7.75 -5.36
C SER A 138 -0.82 -6.57 -4.95
N VAL A 139 -0.29 -5.74 -4.05
CA VAL A 139 -0.82 -4.42 -3.70
C VAL A 139 0.21 -3.37 -4.08
N ALA A 140 -0.11 -2.55 -5.06
CA ALA A 140 0.74 -1.48 -5.58
C ALA A 140 0.25 -0.12 -5.13
N VAL A 141 1.14 0.75 -4.65
CA VAL A 141 0.84 2.16 -4.37
C VAL A 141 1.58 3.03 -5.36
N VAL A 142 0.88 3.97 -5.98
CA VAL A 142 1.40 4.88 -6.99
C VAL A 142 1.22 6.32 -6.55
N ALA A 143 2.30 7.09 -6.48
CA ALA A 143 2.24 8.54 -6.34
C ALA A 143 2.52 9.22 -7.71
N GLY A 144 1.54 9.96 -8.20
CA GLY A 144 1.60 10.66 -9.48
C GLY A 144 1.13 12.11 -9.38
N HIS A 145 0.58 12.64 -10.46
CA HIS A 145 0.21 14.05 -10.61
C HIS A 145 -1.30 14.23 -10.81
N SER A 146 -1.77 15.48 -10.71
CA SER A 146 -3.18 15.83 -10.85
C SER A 146 -3.82 15.37 -12.18
N ASN A 147 -3.05 15.33 -13.26
CA ASN A 147 -3.46 14.90 -14.59
C ASN A 147 -3.23 13.41 -14.85
N THR A 148 -2.12 12.82 -14.36
CA THR A 148 -1.77 11.43 -14.66
C THR A 148 -2.58 10.43 -13.82
N ILE A 149 -2.87 10.72 -12.56
CA ILE A 149 -3.63 9.83 -11.69
C ILE A 149 -5.04 9.54 -12.24
N PRO A 150 -5.87 10.54 -12.62
CA PRO A 150 -7.18 10.26 -13.21
C PRO A 150 -7.09 9.43 -14.50
N HIS A 151 -6.08 9.70 -15.31
CA HIS A 151 -5.84 8.95 -16.55
C HIS A 151 -5.51 7.47 -16.25
N MET A 152 -4.58 7.22 -15.33
CA MET A 152 -4.22 5.86 -14.91
C MET A 152 -5.41 5.09 -14.31
N VAL A 153 -6.22 5.73 -13.46
CA VAL A 153 -7.43 5.10 -12.90
C VAL A 153 -8.36 4.61 -14.01
N ARG A 154 -8.59 5.44 -15.04
CA ARG A 154 -9.42 5.05 -16.21
C ARG A 154 -8.79 3.93 -17.03
N LEU A 155 -7.48 3.96 -17.27
CA LEU A 155 -6.76 2.89 -17.98
C LEU A 155 -6.78 1.55 -17.23
N LEU A 156 -6.88 1.61 -15.90
CA LEU A 156 -7.07 0.45 -15.04
C LEU A 156 -8.53 -0.03 -14.98
N GLY A 157 -9.47 0.70 -15.63
CA GLY A 157 -10.89 0.36 -15.69
C GLY A 157 -11.72 0.95 -14.56
N GLY A 158 -11.16 1.88 -13.78
CA GLY A 158 -11.85 2.62 -12.73
C GLY A 158 -12.53 3.88 -13.24
N GLU A 159 -13.29 4.53 -12.35
CA GLU A 159 -13.99 5.79 -12.61
C GLU A 159 -13.46 6.91 -11.74
N VAL A 160 -13.43 8.13 -12.27
CA VAL A 160 -13.04 9.34 -11.56
C VAL A 160 -14.01 10.45 -11.89
N SER A 161 -14.60 11.03 -10.85
CA SER A 161 -15.50 12.18 -10.94
C SER A 161 -14.87 13.46 -10.37
N GLY A 162 -15.55 14.61 -10.52
CA GLY A 162 -15.14 15.88 -9.91
C GLY A 162 -13.80 16.40 -10.42
N LEU A 163 -13.47 16.14 -11.68
CA LEU A 163 -12.31 16.70 -12.36
C LEU A 163 -12.62 18.10 -12.90
N VAL A 164 -11.57 18.85 -13.17
CA VAL A 164 -11.61 20.15 -13.87
C VAL A 164 -10.82 20.05 -15.17
N ASP A 165 -11.09 20.93 -16.11
CA ASP A 165 -10.31 21.00 -17.34
C ASP A 165 -8.95 21.59 -17.05
N GLY A 166 -7.91 20.96 -17.55
CA GLY A 166 -6.53 21.39 -17.45
C GLY A 166 -5.82 21.41 -18.80
N PRO A 167 -4.59 21.91 -18.89
CA PRO A 167 -3.86 22.05 -20.15
C PRO A 167 -3.65 20.73 -20.91
N ALA A 168 -3.53 19.61 -20.17
CA ALA A 168 -3.32 18.28 -20.72
C ALA A 168 -4.57 17.38 -20.58
N GLY A 169 -5.76 17.95 -20.43
CA GLY A 169 -7.00 17.24 -20.24
C GLY A 169 -7.54 17.25 -18.80
N PRO A 170 -8.57 16.45 -18.51
CA PRO A 170 -9.22 16.45 -17.19
C PRO A 170 -8.25 16.11 -16.05
N MET A 171 -8.22 16.93 -15.00
CA MET A 171 -7.29 16.79 -13.88
C MET A 171 -7.99 16.98 -12.51
N ILE A 172 -7.34 16.48 -11.47
CA ILE A 172 -7.72 16.74 -10.09
C ILE A 172 -7.46 18.24 -9.79
N ARG A 173 -8.39 18.89 -9.09
CA ARG A 173 -8.25 20.29 -8.66
C ARG A 173 -6.94 20.52 -7.91
N ASP A 174 -6.33 21.68 -8.08
CA ASP A 174 -5.01 21.96 -7.50
C ASP A 174 -4.99 21.91 -5.97
N GLU A 175 -6.06 22.30 -5.33
CA GLU A 175 -6.22 22.25 -3.86
C GLU A 175 -6.51 20.83 -3.31
N SER A 176 -6.81 19.85 -4.17
CA SER A 176 -7.19 18.49 -3.74
C SER A 176 -5.99 17.54 -3.71
N TYR A 177 -5.46 17.32 -2.51
CA TYR A 177 -4.35 16.40 -2.24
C TYR A 177 -4.78 15.16 -1.44
N ASP A 178 -6.03 15.09 -1.03
CA ASP A 178 -6.61 14.11 -0.12
C ASP A 178 -7.26 12.91 -0.82
N ARG A 179 -7.31 12.91 -2.17
CA ARG A 179 -7.97 11.87 -2.96
C ARG A 179 -7.08 10.65 -3.12
N MET A 180 -7.64 9.50 -2.81
CA MET A 180 -7.03 8.18 -3.01
C MET A 180 -7.97 7.29 -3.80
N PHE A 181 -7.47 6.67 -4.86
CA PHE A 181 -8.24 5.77 -5.72
C PHE A 181 -7.73 4.35 -5.53
N LEU A 182 -8.60 3.46 -5.12
CA LEU A 182 -8.32 2.04 -5.02
C LEU A 182 -8.98 1.36 -6.22
N VAL A 183 -8.19 0.68 -7.04
CA VAL A 183 -8.66 -0.08 -8.20
C VAL A 183 -8.29 -1.55 -8.02
N ILE A 184 -9.28 -2.43 -8.03
CA ILE A 184 -9.12 -3.87 -7.92
C ILE A 184 -9.19 -4.45 -9.33
N LEU A 185 -8.08 -5.04 -9.77
CA LEU A 185 -7.96 -5.66 -11.08
C LEU A 185 -8.14 -7.17 -10.97
N PRO A 186 -8.85 -7.80 -11.93
CA PRO A 186 -8.80 -9.24 -12.03
C PRO A 186 -7.38 -9.67 -12.39
N ALA A 187 -6.87 -10.73 -11.77
CA ALA A 187 -5.59 -11.30 -12.19
C ALA A 187 -5.76 -12.00 -13.54
N THR A 188 -4.79 -11.81 -14.41
CA THR A 188 -4.72 -12.49 -15.69
C THR A 188 -4.26 -13.94 -15.49
N GLY A 189 -5.13 -14.91 -15.77
CA GLY A 189 -4.79 -16.34 -15.80
C GLY A 189 -5.73 -17.18 -14.96
N GLY A 190 -6.59 -17.97 -15.60
CA GLY A 190 -7.40 -18.95 -14.90
C GLY A 190 -8.80 -19.21 -15.41
N GLY A 191 -9.13 -18.91 -16.69
CA GLY A 191 -10.39 -19.40 -17.30
C GLY A 191 -11.71 -18.90 -16.66
N VAL A 192 -11.61 -17.95 -15.71
CA VAL A 192 -12.77 -17.32 -15.08
C VAL A 192 -13.18 -16.11 -15.92
N PRO A 193 -14.48 -15.82 -16.09
CA PRO A 193 -14.93 -14.62 -16.77
C PRO A 193 -14.20 -13.40 -16.20
N VAL A 194 -13.65 -12.55 -17.08
CA VAL A 194 -12.97 -11.31 -16.69
C VAL A 194 -13.97 -10.43 -15.94
N GLU A 195 -13.94 -10.47 -14.62
CA GLU A 195 -14.67 -9.49 -13.82
C GLU A 195 -14.16 -8.10 -14.19
N ARG A 196 -15.07 -7.14 -14.28
CA ARG A 196 -14.68 -5.75 -14.50
C ARG A 196 -13.86 -5.27 -13.30
N ALA A 197 -12.88 -4.41 -13.56
CA ALA A 197 -12.19 -3.72 -12.49
C ALA A 197 -13.21 -2.99 -11.60
N GLN A 198 -13.00 -3.05 -10.30
CA GLN A 198 -13.79 -2.31 -9.32
C GLN A 198 -12.96 -1.13 -8.81
N SER A 199 -13.56 0.03 -8.67
CA SER A 199 -12.86 1.19 -8.12
C SER A 199 -13.65 1.86 -7.01
N VAL A 200 -12.91 2.34 -6.00
CA VAL A 200 -13.45 3.14 -4.90
C VAL A 200 -12.57 4.37 -4.72
N GLU A 201 -13.20 5.53 -4.55
CA GLU A 201 -12.51 6.75 -4.15
C GLU A 201 -12.65 6.95 -2.65
N LEU A 202 -11.53 7.22 -1.98
CA LEU A 202 -11.43 7.50 -0.56
C LEU A 202 -10.76 8.86 -0.33
N ARG A 203 -10.86 9.39 0.89
CA ARG A 203 -10.16 10.59 1.33
C ARG A 203 -9.22 10.24 2.48
N TYR A 204 -8.07 10.94 2.56
CA TYR A 204 -7.07 10.67 3.59
C TYR A 204 -6.31 11.94 3.99
N GLY A 205 -5.71 11.92 5.18
CA GLY A 205 -4.73 12.93 5.59
C GLY A 205 -5.32 14.29 5.99
N GLU A 206 -6.46 14.31 6.67
CA GLU A 206 -6.94 15.48 7.43
C GLU A 206 -6.11 15.71 8.68
#